data_cfa3fc45078c84eae01afb515726a5b7
#
_entry.id   cfa3fc45078c84eae01afb515726a5b7
#
_cell.length_a   1.000
_cell.length_b   1.000
_cell.length_c   1.000
_cell.angle_alpha   90.00
_cell.angle_beta   90.00
_cell.angle_gamma   90.00
#
_symmetry.space_group_name_H-M   'P 1'
#
loop_
_entity.id
_entity.type
_entity.pdbx_description
1 polymer ?
#
loop_
_entity_poly.entity_id
_entity_poly.type
_entity_poly.pdbx_seq_one_letter_code
_entity_poly.pdbx_strand_id
1 'polypeptide(L)'
;KAAKTIEIKSETNGAYYLQKNPKTGRPYQLGDIVEAGAVIIRLENKEYENNVQLESKKLQIQITEKEWEGQKILLEKGGATEKDVNNAENSYINAKLALENGYITLEKLSIKAPFKGVIVNLPYYTPGVEVASGSVMVGLMDYSKMYVETQFPENTLTKLRIGQQVHITNYNIKSDTLRGILTQLSPAINEETRTFSGYIEIDNPDLKLRPGMFAKADIVTVRKDSV
;
A
#
# COMPACT_ATOMS: atom_id res chain seq x y z
N LYS A 1 -10.32 5.70 13.36
CA LYS A 1 -9.20 4.91 12.74
C LYS A 1 -9.10 5.32 11.27
N ALA A 2 -7.90 5.29 10.69
CA ALA A 2 -7.69 5.52 9.26
C ALA A 2 -8.15 4.30 8.43
N ALA A 3 -8.44 4.51 7.14
CA ALA A 3 -8.84 3.43 6.24
C ALA A 3 -7.70 2.44 6.00
N LYS A 4 -6.47 2.96 5.83
CA LYS A 4 -5.27 2.14 5.62
C LYS A 4 -4.12 2.68 6.43
N THR A 5 -3.38 1.80 7.05
CA THR A 5 -2.15 2.13 7.79
C THR A 5 -1.15 1.03 7.58
N ILE A 6 0.08 1.40 7.25
CA ILE A 6 1.19 0.45 7.08
C ILE A 6 2.49 1.05 7.60
N GLU A 7 3.32 0.22 8.20
CA GLU A 7 4.73 0.48 8.42
C GLU A 7 5.53 -0.32 7.41
N ILE A 8 6.24 0.39 6.54
CA ILE A 8 7.08 -0.21 5.50
C ILE A 8 8.46 -0.41 6.11
N LYS A 9 8.93 -1.66 6.07
CA LYS A 9 10.24 -2.06 6.56
C LYS A 9 11.17 -2.33 5.39
N SER A 10 12.47 -2.14 5.59
CA SER A 10 13.48 -2.58 4.63
C SER A 10 13.47 -4.11 4.51
N GLU A 11 13.49 -4.63 3.29
CA GLU A 11 13.62 -6.08 3.05
C GLU A 11 15.09 -6.53 2.99
N THR A 12 16.01 -5.58 2.76
CA THR A 12 17.46 -5.80 2.68
C THR A 12 18.21 -4.71 3.42
N ASN A 13 19.48 -4.93 3.70
CA ASN A 13 20.37 -3.89 4.21
C ASN A 13 20.89 -3.00 3.08
N GLY A 14 21.35 -1.81 3.42
CA GLY A 14 21.97 -0.87 2.48
C GLY A 14 22.11 0.54 3.03
N ALA A 15 22.88 1.35 2.32
CA ALA A 15 23.05 2.76 2.65
C ALA A 15 21.79 3.57 2.33
N TYR A 16 21.31 4.33 3.29
CA TYR A 16 20.05 5.07 3.24
C TYR A 16 20.15 6.36 2.44
N TYR A 17 19.22 6.56 1.50
CA TYR A 17 19.05 7.82 0.76
C TYR A 17 17.58 8.21 0.64
N LEU A 18 17.19 9.28 1.33
CA LEU A 18 15.85 9.84 1.22
C LEU A 18 15.66 10.52 -0.13
N GLN A 19 14.58 10.20 -0.82
CA GLN A 19 14.28 10.74 -2.13
C GLN A 19 13.58 12.09 -2.04
N LYS A 20 13.61 12.85 -3.15
CA LYS A 20 12.94 14.14 -3.26
C LYS A 20 11.46 13.93 -3.62
N ASN A 21 10.59 14.67 -2.95
CA ASN A 21 9.20 14.75 -3.31
C ASN A 21 9.06 15.51 -4.64
N PRO A 22 8.54 14.88 -5.70
CA PRO A 22 8.45 15.50 -7.03
C PRO A 22 7.56 16.74 -7.06
N LYS A 23 6.61 16.88 -6.13
CA LYS A 23 5.72 18.05 -6.03
C LYS A 23 6.39 19.27 -5.42
N THR A 24 7.33 19.08 -4.50
CA THR A 24 7.95 20.16 -3.73
C THR A 24 9.43 20.37 -4.04
N GLY A 25 10.10 19.41 -4.70
CA GLY A 25 11.53 19.42 -5.01
C GLY A 25 12.46 19.22 -3.81
N ARG A 26 11.93 19.18 -2.57
CA ARG A 26 12.66 18.92 -1.32
C ARG A 26 12.57 17.45 -0.91
N PRO A 27 13.47 16.96 -0.03
CA PRO A 27 13.32 15.62 0.53
C PRO A 27 11.95 15.44 1.19
N TYR A 28 11.42 14.21 1.12
CA TYR A 28 10.18 13.86 1.78
C TYR A 28 10.22 14.19 3.28
N GLN A 29 9.09 14.59 3.82
CA GLN A 29 8.93 14.96 5.24
C GLN A 29 7.65 14.39 5.81
N LEU A 30 7.53 14.38 7.14
CA LEU A 30 6.29 14.06 7.84
C LEU A 30 5.16 15.00 7.37
N GLY A 31 4.01 14.41 7.07
CA GLY A 31 2.85 15.13 6.55
C GLY A 31 2.81 15.26 5.02
N ASP A 32 3.86 14.87 4.30
CA ASP A 32 3.83 14.87 2.84
C ASP A 32 2.87 13.79 2.33
N ILE A 33 2.11 14.17 1.29
CA ILE A 33 1.24 13.22 0.57
C ILE A 33 2.06 12.56 -0.53
N VAL A 34 2.03 11.24 -0.57
CA VAL A 34 2.70 10.41 -1.57
C VAL A 34 1.67 9.67 -2.42
N GLU A 35 1.97 9.51 -3.71
CA GLU A 35 1.16 8.70 -4.61
C GLU A 35 1.60 7.22 -4.54
N ALA A 36 0.69 6.32 -4.91
CA ALA A 36 1.03 4.89 -5.00
C ALA A 36 2.21 4.67 -5.97
N GLY A 37 3.15 3.81 -5.59
CA GLY A 37 4.35 3.51 -6.37
C GLY A 37 5.49 4.53 -6.24
N ALA A 38 5.28 5.66 -5.57
CA ALA A 38 6.34 6.66 -5.36
C ALA A 38 7.47 6.07 -4.50
N VAL A 39 8.71 6.23 -4.96
CA VAL A 39 9.90 5.84 -4.20
C VAL A 39 10.19 6.92 -3.16
N ILE A 40 10.13 6.56 -1.89
CA ILE A 40 10.36 7.48 -0.77
C ILE A 40 11.81 7.41 -0.31
N ILE A 41 12.35 6.20 -0.21
CA ILE A 41 13.73 5.93 0.19
C ILE A 41 14.34 4.97 -0.81
N ARG A 42 15.60 5.19 -1.14
CA ARG A 42 16.44 4.27 -1.88
C ARG A 42 17.56 3.77 -0.97
N LEU A 43 17.73 2.49 -0.95
CA LEU A 43 18.88 1.85 -0.33
C LEU A 43 19.94 1.57 -1.42
N GLU A 44 21.18 1.85 -1.14
CA GLU A 44 22.31 1.50 -2.02
C GLU A 44 23.08 0.35 -1.39
N ASN A 45 23.21 -0.75 -2.13
CA ASN A 45 24.01 -1.91 -1.74
C ASN A 45 24.61 -2.55 -3.00
N LYS A 46 25.85 -2.14 -3.29
CA LYS A 46 26.57 -2.60 -4.50
C LYS A 46 26.80 -4.11 -4.52
N GLU A 47 27.05 -4.73 -3.37
CA GLU A 47 27.22 -6.18 -3.29
C GLU A 47 25.92 -6.90 -3.65
N TYR A 48 24.80 -6.42 -3.13
CA TYR A 48 23.47 -6.95 -3.43
C TYR A 48 23.12 -6.77 -4.92
N GLU A 49 23.41 -5.59 -5.50
CA GLU A 49 23.22 -5.31 -6.92
C GLU A 49 24.09 -6.24 -7.80
N ASN A 50 25.36 -6.41 -7.45
CA ASN A 50 26.29 -7.30 -8.18
C ASN A 50 25.86 -8.77 -8.10
N ASN A 51 25.36 -9.22 -6.95
CA ASN A 51 24.91 -10.60 -6.77
C ASN A 51 23.69 -10.94 -7.64
N VAL A 52 22.89 -9.95 -8.04
CA VAL A 52 21.76 -10.16 -8.96
C VAL A 52 22.21 -10.44 -10.39
N GLN A 53 23.39 -9.97 -10.82
CA GLN A 53 23.99 -10.22 -12.12
C GLN A 53 23.08 -9.90 -13.32
N LEU A 54 22.42 -8.73 -13.30
CA LEU A 54 21.43 -8.36 -14.33
C LEU A 54 21.99 -8.41 -15.74
N GLU A 55 23.21 -7.92 -15.97
CA GLU A 55 23.82 -7.89 -17.31
C GLU A 55 24.07 -9.30 -17.85
N SER A 56 24.52 -10.23 -17.00
CA SER A 56 24.68 -11.64 -17.37
C SER A 56 23.34 -12.28 -17.74
N LYS A 57 22.27 -11.98 -16.97
CA LYS A 57 20.91 -12.47 -17.26
C LYS A 57 20.34 -11.92 -18.55
N LYS A 58 20.59 -10.63 -18.87
CA LYS A 58 20.20 -10.02 -20.16
C LYS A 58 20.91 -10.73 -21.33
N LEU A 59 22.21 -10.96 -21.20
CA LEU A 59 22.98 -11.67 -22.23
C LEU A 59 22.45 -13.10 -22.42
N GLN A 60 22.12 -13.80 -21.33
CA GLN A 60 21.58 -15.15 -21.37
C GLN A 60 20.25 -15.22 -22.16
N ILE A 61 19.38 -14.22 -22.01
CA ILE A 61 18.15 -14.14 -22.82
C ILE A 61 18.50 -14.06 -24.30
N GLN A 62 19.43 -13.18 -24.69
CA GLN A 62 19.80 -13.01 -26.10
C GLN A 62 20.39 -14.31 -26.70
N ILE A 63 21.15 -15.05 -25.92
CA ILE A 63 21.72 -16.32 -26.35
C ILE A 63 20.62 -17.35 -26.55
N THR A 64 19.77 -17.56 -25.54
CA THR A 64 18.72 -18.59 -25.58
C THR A 64 17.63 -18.26 -26.59
N GLU A 65 17.34 -16.99 -26.84
CA GLU A 65 16.42 -16.55 -27.90
C GLU A 65 16.94 -16.96 -29.29
N LYS A 66 18.21 -16.67 -29.57
CA LYS A 66 18.84 -17.07 -30.84
C LYS A 66 18.91 -18.58 -31.02
N GLU A 67 19.17 -19.32 -29.93
CA GLU A 67 19.17 -20.78 -29.95
C GLU A 67 17.78 -21.33 -30.30
N TRP A 68 16.74 -20.78 -29.67
CA TRP A 68 15.36 -21.17 -29.94
C TRP A 68 14.95 -20.85 -31.40
N GLU A 69 15.26 -19.65 -31.89
CA GLU A 69 15.02 -19.28 -33.29
C GLU A 69 15.78 -20.18 -34.26
N GLY A 70 17.04 -20.50 -33.93
CA GLY A 70 17.84 -21.43 -34.72
C GLY A 70 17.25 -22.84 -34.80
N GLN A 71 16.72 -23.37 -33.68
CA GLN A 71 16.08 -24.68 -33.65
C GLN A 71 14.78 -24.69 -34.46
N LYS A 72 13.99 -23.60 -34.46
CA LYS A 72 12.81 -23.49 -35.31
C LYS A 72 13.16 -23.60 -36.80
N ILE A 73 14.18 -22.85 -37.23
CA ILE A 73 14.65 -22.85 -38.62
C ILE A 73 15.17 -24.25 -39.00
N LEU A 74 15.86 -24.94 -38.10
CA LEU A 74 16.35 -26.29 -38.32
C LEU A 74 15.20 -27.30 -38.42
N LEU A 75 14.16 -27.16 -37.60
CA LEU A 75 12.96 -28.00 -37.65
C LEU A 75 12.25 -27.86 -39.02
N GLU A 76 12.08 -26.64 -39.53
CA GLU A 76 11.51 -26.38 -40.86
C GLU A 76 12.31 -27.04 -41.98
N LYS A 77 13.63 -27.17 -41.81
CA LYS A 77 14.54 -27.83 -42.76
C LYS A 77 14.75 -29.32 -42.52
N GLY A 78 14.06 -29.91 -41.53
CA GLY A 78 14.16 -31.32 -41.16
C GLY A 78 15.44 -31.69 -40.41
N GLY A 79 16.18 -30.69 -39.88
CA GLY A 79 17.43 -30.87 -39.14
C GLY A 79 17.29 -30.87 -37.60
N ALA A 80 16.12 -30.64 -37.07
CA ALA A 80 15.82 -30.70 -35.64
C ALA A 80 14.47 -31.39 -35.40
N THR A 81 14.22 -31.79 -34.17
CA THR A 81 12.94 -32.35 -33.73
C THR A 81 12.10 -31.31 -32.98
N GLU A 82 10.77 -31.52 -32.88
CA GLU A 82 9.92 -30.70 -32.04
C GLU A 82 10.39 -30.66 -30.57
N LYS A 83 10.98 -31.75 -30.10
CA LYS A 83 11.55 -31.83 -28.76
C LYS A 83 12.73 -30.86 -28.59
N ASP A 84 13.57 -30.71 -29.61
CA ASP A 84 14.70 -29.78 -29.57
C ASP A 84 14.23 -28.33 -29.54
N VAL A 85 13.20 -27.98 -30.33
CA VAL A 85 12.58 -26.67 -30.30
C VAL A 85 11.97 -26.39 -28.92
N ASN A 86 11.20 -27.33 -28.37
CA ASN A 86 10.59 -27.18 -27.06
C ASN A 86 11.61 -27.03 -25.92
N ASN A 87 12.73 -27.74 -26.02
CA ASN A 87 13.85 -27.61 -25.03
C ASN A 87 14.49 -26.22 -25.11
N ALA A 88 14.74 -25.71 -26.32
CA ALA A 88 15.30 -24.39 -26.53
C ALA A 88 14.31 -23.28 -26.06
N GLU A 89 13.00 -23.45 -26.34
CA GLU A 89 11.96 -22.56 -25.84
C GLU A 89 11.91 -22.49 -24.31
N ASN A 90 11.95 -23.66 -23.66
CA ASN A 90 11.98 -23.74 -22.19
C ASN A 90 13.21 -23.00 -21.63
N SER A 91 14.38 -23.13 -22.27
CA SER A 91 15.60 -22.43 -21.88
C SER A 91 15.45 -20.92 -22.00
N TYR A 92 14.84 -20.43 -23.07
CA TYR A 92 14.53 -19.01 -23.26
C TYR A 92 13.55 -18.48 -22.21
N ILE A 93 12.46 -19.21 -21.95
CA ILE A 93 11.48 -18.84 -20.92
C ILE A 93 12.15 -18.76 -19.54
N ASN A 94 12.98 -19.74 -19.20
CA ASN A 94 13.70 -19.76 -17.93
C ASN A 94 14.66 -18.57 -17.79
N ALA A 95 15.35 -18.19 -18.88
CA ALA A 95 16.22 -17.02 -18.88
C ALA A 95 15.42 -15.70 -18.66
N LYS A 96 14.24 -15.58 -19.28
CA LYS A 96 13.32 -14.43 -19.04
C LYS A 96 12.88 -14.36 -17.59
N LEU A 97 12.43 -15.46 -17.02
CA LEU A 97 12.02 -15.52 -15.61
C LEU A 97 13.17 -15.18 -14.67
N ALA A 98 14.41 -15.64 -14.99
CA ALA A 98 15.58 -15.31 -14.19
C ALA A 98 15.90 -13.81 -14.20
N LEU A 99 15.71 -13.12 -15.34
CA LEU A 99 15.89 -11.67 -15.41
C LEU A 99 14.79 -10.94 -14.65
N GLU A 100 13.53 -11.32 -14.81
CA GLU A 100 12.40 -10.73 -14.11
C GLU A 100 12.57 -10.84 -12.59
N ASN A 101 12.94 -12.03 -12.09
CA ASN A 101 13.27 -12.23 -10.68
C ASN A 101 14.45 -11.35 -10.23
N GLY A 102 15.42 -11.10 -11.12
CA GLY A 102 16.51 -10.16 -10.86
C GLY A 102 16.00 -8.74 -10.62
N TYR A 103 15.06 -8.25 -11.44
CA TYR A 103 14.46 -6.93 -11.26
C TYR A 103 13.64 -6.86 -9.96
N ILE A 104 12.81 -7.87 -9.67
CA ILE A 104 12.04 -7.95 -8.42
C ILE A 104 12.99 -7.91 -7.21
N THR A 105 14.13 -8.60 -7.30
CA THR A 105 15.13 -8.59 -6.24
C THR A 105 15.71 -7.19 -6.02
N LEU A 106 16.05 -6.47 -7.09
CA LEU A 106 16.56 -5.10 -6.98
C LEU A 106 15.50 -4.09 -6.54
N GLU A 107 14.21 -4.34 -6.79
CA GLU A 107 13.14 -3.48 -6.30
C GLU A 107 13.10 -3.39 -4.77
N LYS A 108 13.61 -4.41 -4.06
CA LYS A 108 13.72 -4.42 -2.59
C LYS A 108 14.61 -3.33 -2.02
N LEU A 109 15.51 -2.78 -2.85
CA LEU A 109 16.33 -1.60 -2.53
C LEU A 109 15.53 -0.29 -2.58
N SER A 110 14.30 -0.31 -3.07
CA SER A 110 13.45 0.87 -3.21
C SER A 110 12.23 0.76 -2.31
N ILE A 111 12.17 1.60 -1.30
CA ILE A 111 11.01 1.69 -0.40
C ILE A 111 9.94 2.54 -1.08
N LYS A 112 8.92 1.86 -1.62
CA LYS A 112 7.82 2.46 -2.39
C LYS A 112 6.55 2.54 -1.55
N ALA A 113 5.74 3.57 -1.79
CA ALA A 113 4.40 3.69 -1.22
C ALA A 113 3.46 2.65 -1.86
N PRO A 114 2.85 1.72 -1.11
CA PRO A 114 1.95 0.72 -1.67
C PRO A 114 0.58 1.29 -2.06
N PHE A 115 0.23 2.44 -1.50
CA PHE A 115 -0.99 3.18 -1.81
C PHE A 115 -0.75 4.68 -1.61
N LYS A 116 -1.65 5.51 -2.14
CA LYS A 116 -1.65 6.95 -1.91
C LYS A 116 -1.97 7.24 -0.45
N GLY A 117 -1.11 8.01 0.23
CA GLY A 117 -1.31 8.31 1.65
C GLY A 117 -0.42 9.45 2.14
N VAL A 118 -0.47 9.68 3.44
CA VAL A 118 0.32 10.68 4.15
C VAL A 118 1.43 9.99 4.93
N ILE A 119 2.64 10.53 4.88
CA ILE A 119 3.77 10.05 5.68
C ILE A 119 3.53 10.46 7.14
N VAL A 120 3.31 9.47 8.02
CA VAL A 120 3.05 9.70 9.45
C VAL A 120 4.22 9.31 10.35
N ASN A 121 5.15 8.52 9.82
CA ASN A 121 6.40 8.18 10.48
C ASN A 121 7.51 8.14 9.43
N LEU A 122 8.60 8.82 9.70
CA LEU A 122 9.78 8.87 8.83
C LEU A 122 11.01 8.98 9.74
N PRO A 123 11.62 7.85 10.12
CA PRO A 123 12.84 7.87 10.90
C PRO A 123 13.92 8.65 10.17
N TYR A 124 14.59 9.54 10.89
CA TYR A 124 15.66 10.32 10.31
C TYR A 124 16.97 9.53 10.38
N TYR A 125 17.51 9.21 9.22
CA TYR A 125 18.87 8.69 9.08
C TYR A 125 19.72 9.67 8.28
N THR A 126 20.97 9.77 8.65
CA THR A 126 21.94 10.54 7.85
C THR A 126 22.12 9.84 6.49
N PRO A 127 22.09 10.57 5.35
CA PRO A 127 22.35 9.98 4.05
C PRO A 127 23.66 9.18 4.04
N GLY A 128 23.63 7.96 3.48
CA GLY A 128 24.77 7.05 3.43
C GLY A 128 24.98 6.17 4.68
N VAL A 129 24.18 6.34 5.73
CA VAL A 129 24.21 5.41 6.88
C VAL A 129 23.61 4.08 6.47
N GLU A 130 24.28 2.99 6.84
CA GLU A 130 23.79 1.64 6.59
C GLU A 130 22.66 1.29 7.56
N VAL A 131 21.56 0.81 6.99
CA VAL A 131 20.40 0.32 7.74
C VAL A 131 20.26 -1.19 7.56
N ALA A 132 19.86 -1.86 8.63
CA ALA A 132 19.68 -3.31 8.61
C ALA A 132 18.34 -3.69 7.97
N SER A 133 18.28 -4.91 7.42
CA SER A 133 17.02 -5.53 7.02
C SER A 133 16.03 -5.58 8.19
N GLY A 134 14.75 -5.34 7.93
CA GLY A 134 13.69 -5.29 8.94
C GLY A 134 13.53 -3.95 9.65
N SER A 135 14.41 -2.96 9.38
CA SER A 135 14.30 -1.62 9.95
C SER A 135 13.04 -0.90 9.45
N VAL A 136 12.32 -0.21 10.33
CA VAL A 136 11.16 0.61 9.93
C VAL A 136 11.67 1.81 9.13
N MET A 137 11.17 1.95 7.91
CA MET A 137 11.60 3.00 6.97
C MET A 137 10.57 4.11 6.83
N VAL A 138 9.29 3.77 6.71
CA VAL A 138 8.21 4.74 6.50
C VAL A 138 6.93 4.22 7.14
N GLY A 139 6.25 5.07 7.90
CA GLY A 139 4.85 4.88 8.27
C GLY A 139 3.96 5.67 7.31
N LEU A 140 3.06 4.98 6.63
CA LEU A 140 2.13 5.57 5.68
C LEU A 140 0.69 5.33 6.12
N MET A 141 -0.15 6.35 5.98
CA MET A 141 -1.54 6.30 6.39
C MET A 141 -2.44 6.98 5.37
N ASP A 142 -3.51 6.28 4.96
CA ASP A 142 -4.61 6.89 4.20
C ASP A 142 -5.78 7.12 5.15
N TYR A 143 -6.06 8.38 5.44
CA TYR A 143 -7.19 8.82 6.25
C TYR A 143 -8.14 9.77 5.50
N SER A 144 -8.12 9.69 4.17
CA SER A 144 -9.15 10.31 3.31
C SER A 144 -10.53 9.73 3.57
N LYS A 145 -10.56 8.49 4.05
CA LYS A 145 -11.71 7.86 4.69
C LYS A 145 -11.32 7.40 6.10
N MET A 146 -12.24 7.57 7.01
CA MET A 146 -12.03 7.19 8.41
C MET A 146 -13.15 6.32 8.93
N TYR A 147 -12.84 5.47 9.88
CA TYR A 147 -13.80 4.60 10.54
C TYR A 147 -13.83 4.90 12.03
N VAL A 148 -15.04 5.08 12.54
CA VAL A 148 -15.31 5.17 13.98
C VAL A 148 -16.07 3.93 14.39
N GLU A 149 -15.52 3.20 15.36
CA GLU A 149 -16.19 2.12 16.04
C GLU A 149 -16.89 2.73 17.27
N THR A 150 -18.16 2.50 17.42
CA THR A 150 -18.95 2.99 18.54
C THR A 150 -19.83 1.88 19.12
N GLN A 151 -20.17 2.02 20.40
CA GLN A 151 -21.04 1.09 21.10
C GLN A 151 -22.44 1.70 21.22
N PHE A 152 -23.44 0.93 20.84
CA PHE A 152 -24.85 1.32 20.92
C PHE A 152 -25.58 0.50 21.98
N PRO A 153 -26.41 1.12 22.80
CA PRO A 153 -27.28 0.40 23.74
C PRO A 153 -28.28 -0.51 23.00
N GLU A 154 -28.57 -1.68 23.56
CA GLU A 154 -29.48 -2.69 23.01
C GLU A 154 -30.85 -2.08 22.60
N ASN A 155 -31.39 -1.15 23.38
CA ASN A 155 -32.69 -0.50 23.13
C ASN A 155 -32.70 0.39 21.87
N THR A 156 -31.55 0.62 21.23
CA THR A 156 -31.44 1.37 19.98
C THR A 156 -31.46 0.48 18.74
N LEU A 157 -31.38 -0.85 18.90
CA LEU A 157 -31.25 -1.80 17.80
C LEU A 157 -32.37 -1.66 16.75
N THR A 158 -33.61 -1.42 17.18
CA THR A 158 -34.76 -1.25 16.26
C THR A 158 -34.75 0.08 15.52
N LYS A 159 -33.99 1.07 16.01
CA LYS A 159 -33.95 2.44 15.46
C LYS A 159 -32.79 2.65 14.49
N LEU A 160 -31.77 1.78 14.53
CA LEU A 160 -30.59 1.87 13.70
C LEU A 160 -30.73 1.01 12.44
N ARG A 161 -30.26 1.53 11.32
CA ARG A 161 -30.22 0.84 10.04
C ARG A 161 -28.90 1.15 9.35
N ILE A 162 -28.34 0.16 8.69
CA ILE A 162 -27.18 0.37 7.80
C ILE A 162 -27.59 1.36 6.71
N GLY A 163 -26.69 2.30 6.37
CA GLY A 163 -26.94 3.37 5.41
C GLY A 163 -27.45 4.68 6.04
N GLN A 164 -27.73 4.72 7.34
CA GLN A 164 -28.14 5.97 8.01
C GLN A 164 -27.02 7.01 7.97
N GLN A 165 -27.43 8.27 7.73
CA GLN A 165 -26.53 9.42 7.79
C GLN A 165 -26.16 9.75 9.22
N VAL A 166 -24.90 10.09 9.40
CA VAL A 166 -24.30 10.49 10.68
C VAL A 166 -23.62 11.84 10.51
N HIS A 167 -23.93 12.76 11.39
CA HIS A 167 -23.27 14.06 11.45
C HIS A 167 -22.09 13.98 12.43
N ILE A 168 -20.89 14.23 11.92
CA ILE A 168 -19.67 14.17 12.72
C ILE A 168 -19.21 15.59 13.00
N THR A 169 -19.11 15.91 14.27
CA THR A 169 -18.59 17.19 14.75
C THR A 169 -17.35 16.98 15.60
N ASN A 170 -16.39 17.92 15.53
CA ASN A 170 -15.21 17.92 16.35
C ASN A 170 -15.04 19.30 17.01
N TYR A 171 -14.64 19.35 18.27
CA TYR A 171 -14.45 20.61 19.02
C TYR A 171 -13.42 21.55 18.39
N ASN A 172 -12.46 21.02 17.63
CA ASN A 172 -11.39 21.78 16.99
C ASN A 172 -11.76 22.25 15.56
N ILE A 173 -12.82 21.68 14.97
CA ILE A 173 -13.29 22.02 13.63
C ILE A 173 -14.64 22.74 13.79
N LYS A 174 -14.57 24.01 14.19
CA LYS A 174 -15.73 24.80 14.66
C LYS A 174 -16.82 25.09 13.60
N SER A 175 -16.60 24.81 12.31
CA SER A 175 -17.53 25.21 11.24
C SER A 175 -17.96 24.11 10.27
N ASP A 176 -17.32 22.95 10.28
CA ASP A 176 -17.62 21.89 9.31
C ASP A 176 -18.17 20.64 9.99
N THR A 177 -19.40 20.31 9.67
CA THR A 177 -19.98 19.01 9.97
C THR A 177 -19.57 18.04 8.87
N LEU A 178 -18.73 17.06 9.21
CA LEU A 178 -18.39 15.99 8.28
C LEU A 178 -19.55 15.00 8.19
N ARG A 179 -19.72 14.45 7.00
CA ARG A 179 -20.74 13.44 6.75
C ARG A 179 -20.16 12.06 6.99
N GLY A 180 -20.89 11.25 7.74
CA GLY A 180 -20.60 9.83 7.93
C GLY A 180 -21.82 8.99 7.57
N ILE A 181 -21.59 7.71 7.38
CA ILE A 181 -22.60 6.70 7.10
C ILE A 181 -22.37 5.52 8.04
N LEU A 182 -23.45 5.05 8.66
CA LEU A 182 -23.42 3.81 9.44
C LEU A 182 -23.33 2.63 8.48
N THR A 183 -22.17 1.98 8.42
CA THR A 183 -21.89 0.94 7.41
C THR A 183 -22.08 -0.48 7.93
N GLN A 184 -21.87 -0.69 9.23
CA GLN A 184 -21.96 -2.02 9.83
C GLN A 184 -22.55 -1.94 11.22
N LEU A 185 -23.32 -2.96 11.58
CA LEU A 185 -23.82 -3.21 12.93
C LEU A 185 -23.50 -4.65 13.31
N SER A 186 -22.95 -4.85 14.50
CA SER A 186 -22.71 -6.19 15.01
C SER A 186 -24.03 -6.91 15.25
N PRO A 187 -24.18 -8.16 14.79
CA PRO A 187 -25.34 -8.97 15.13
C PRO A 187 -25.31 -9.48 16.58
N ALA A 188 -24.14 -9.44 17.22
CA ALA A 188 -23.96 -9.92 18.59
C ALA A 188 -24.04 -8.76 19.59
N ILE A 189 -24.71 -8.99 20.69
CA ILE A 189 -24.81 -8.08 21.84
C ILE A 189 -23.80 -8.57 22.89
N ASN A 190 -23.05 -7.65 23.45
CA ASN A 190 -22.21 -7.92 24.61
C ASN A 190 -23.11 -8.06 25.85
N GLU A 191 -23.11 -9.23 26.49
CA GLU A 191 -23.99 -9.57 27.60
C GLU A 191 -23.69 -8.77 28.87
N GLU A 192 -22.42 -8.38 29.08
CA GLU A 192 -22.02 -7.61 30.26
C GLU A 192 -22.42 -6.15 30.17
N THR A 193 -22.18 -5.54 29.00
CA THR A 193 -22.44 -4.08 28.80
C THR A 193 -23.81 -3.78 28.21
N ARG A 194 -24.52 -4.80 27.73
CA ARG A 194 -25.79 -4.64 27.00
C ARG A 194 -25.70 -3.68 25.82
N THR A 195 -24.58 -3.78 25.08
CA THR A 195 -24.31 -2.95 23.90
C THR A 195 -23.92 -3.80 22.68
N PHE A 196 -24.06 -3.23 21.51
CA PHE A 196 -23.56 -3.80 20.26
C PHE A 196 -22.68 -2.80 19.52
N SER A 197 -21.68 -3.28 18.82
CA SER A 197 -20.76 -2.44 18.06
C SER A 197 -21.36 -2.02 16.73
N GLY A 198 -21.05 -0.80 16.30
CA GLY A 198 -21.28 -0.35 14.93
C GLY A 198 -20.12 0.46 14.39
N TYR A 199 -19.98 0.45 13.07
CA TYR A 199 -18.93 1.17 12.35
C TYR A 199 -19.53 2.27 11.51
N ILE A 200 -18.99 3.47 11.70
CA ILE A 200 -19.35 4.66 10.93
C ILE A 200 -18.17 4.99 10.02
N GLU A 201 -18.42 5.01 8.72
CA GLU A 201 -17.47 5.50 7.73
C GLU A 201 -17.64 7.01 7.57
N ILE A 202 -16.54 7.75 7.54
CA ILE A 202 -16.51 9.21 7.45
C ILE A 202 -15.66 9.59 6.25
N ASP A 203 -16.20 10.37 5.33
CA ASP A 203 -15.45 10.96 4.24
C ASP A 203 -14.63 12.15 4.76
N ASN A 204 -13.34 12.15 4.51
CA ASN A 204 -12.39 13.16 4.97
C ASN A 204 -11.44 13.60 3.83
N PRO A 205 -11.98 14.10 2.71
CA PRO A 205 -11.19 14.41 1.51
C PRO A 205 -10.14 15.51 1.75
N ASP A 206 -10.44 16.46 2.63
CA ASP A 206 -9.53 17.56 2.96
C ASP A 206 -8.53 17.21 4.07
N LEU A 207 -8.54 15.96 4.57
CA LEU A 207 -7.66 15.46 5.64
C LEU A 207 -7.75 16.30 6.94
N LYS A 208 -8.86 16.98 7.18
CA LYS A 208 -9.08 17.82 8.36
C LYS A 208 -9.19 17.01 9.64
N LEU A 209 -9.86 15.87 9.58
CA LEU A 209 -9.96 14.95 10.70
C LEU A 209 -8.72 14.06 10.73
N ARG A 210 -8.01 14.04 11.85
CA ARG A 210 -6.81 13.21 12.02
C ARG A 210 -7.11 11.99 12.89
N PRO A 211 -6.50 10.83 12.61
CA PRO A 211 -6.58 9.68 13.49
C PRO A 211 -6.16 10.04 14.92
N GLY A 212 -6.93 9.55 15.90
CA GLY A 212 -6.72 9.88 17.32
C GLY A 212 -7.51 11.11 17.82
N MET A 213 -8.14 11.90 16.94
CA MET A 213 -9.00 12.98 17.37
C MET A 213 -10.33 12.43 17.95
N PHE A 214 -10.83 13.11 18.98
CA PHE A 214 -12.18 12.86 19.48
C PHE A 214 -13.20 13.50 18.51
N ALA A 215 -14.24 12.76 18.20
CA ALA A 215 -15.34 13.24 17.37
C ALA A 215 -16.68 12.85 18.03
N LYS A 216 -17.66 13.73 17.92
CA LYS A 216 -19.05 13.47 18.29
C LYS A 216 -19.78 13.02 17.03
N ALA A 217 -20.51 11.91 17.13
CA ALA A 217 -21.33 11.38 16.06
C ALA A 217 -22.82 11.49 16.44
N ASP A 218 -23.58 12.27 15.68
CA ASP A 218 -25.01 12.40 15.85
C ASP A 218 -25.71 11.63 14.71
N ILE A 219 -26.43 10.56 15.05
CA ILE A 219 -27.12 9.69 14.10
C ILE A 219 -28.56 10.16 13.93
N VAL A 220 -28.96 10.37 12.70
CA VAL A 220 -30.34 10.75 12.37
C VAL A 220 -31.22 9.50 12.41
N THR A 221 -32.02 9.33 13.47
CA THR A 221 -32.88 8.14 13.65
C THR A 221 -34.27 8.29 13.05
N VAL A 222 -34.80 9.53 12.94
CA VAL A 222 -36.11 9.84 12.36
C VAL A 222 -36.06 11.17 11.63
N ARG A 223 -36.42 11.22 10.34
CA ARG A 223 -36.87 12.45 9.69
C ARG A 223 -38.34 12.60 9.99
N LYS A 224 -38.73 13.60 10.76
CA LYS A 224 -40.12 14.12 10.72
C LYS A 224 -40.20 14.96 9.45
N ASP A 225 -40.84 14.43 8.41
CA ASP A 225 -41.33 15.29 7.34
C ASP A 225 -42.40 16.18 7.95
N SER A 226 -42.15 17.47 7.96
CA SER A 226 -43.19 18.46 8.35
C SER A 226 -44.27 18.40 7.31
N VAL A 227 -45.50 18.08 7.76
CA VAL A 227 -46.74 18.20 7.02
C VAL A 227 -47.05 19.69 6.89
#